data_7f1e694bc4e2d8887bbd2cc43fc4f044
#
_entry.id   7f1e694bc4e2d8887bbd2cc43fc4f044
#
_cell.length_a   1.000
_cell.length_b   1.000
_cell.length_c   1.000
_cell.angle_alpha   90.00
_cell.angle_beta   90.00
_cell.angle_gamma   90.00
#
_symmetry.space_group_name_H-M   'P 1'
#
loop_
_entity.id
_entity.type
_entity.pdbx_description
1 polymer ?
#
loop_
_entity_poly.entity_id
_entity_poly.type
_entity_poly.pdbx_seq_one_letter_code
_entity_poly.pdbx_strand_id
1 'polypeptide(L)'
;DSISRNRFDKAFSRAELKFLVLVIVAIFITTISLISIFNYYRNMELKQITVMRTDSIFSLLLERIPPESLININNSNTTESSLYNMVQSDLNGVRKITAVRYLYTAIRTAEGTAIYVVDGLPDTDDDFRPYGSTIENEILPAVNKCLDGTVVHGTELLDTSWGMIIPACEPIKKDGVT
;
A
#
# COMPACT_ATOMS: atom_id res chain seq x y z
N ASP A 1 26.26 -41.81 -52.04
CA ASP A 1 25.65 -40.79 -51.18
C ASP A 1 24.15 -41.02 -50.87
N SER A 2 23.69 -42.25 -50.86
CA SER A 2 22.27 -42.58 -50.54
C SER A 2 22.03 -43.21 -49.15
N ILE A 3 23.11 -43.29 -48.34
CA ILE A 3 23.04 -44.00 -47.01
C ILE A 3 22.75 -43.01 -45.85
N SER A 4 22.88 -41.73 -46.09
CA SER A 4 22.73 -40.72 -44.99
C SER A 4 21.28 -40.21 -44.78
N ARG A 5 20.33 -40.46 -45.68
CA ARG A 5 18.98 -39.94 -45.63
C ARG A 5 17.93 -40.80 -44.86
N ASN A 6 18.28 -42.02 -44.50
CA ASN A 6 17.30 -43.02 -43.97
C ASN A 6 17.26 -43.12 -42.42
N ARG A 7 17.79 -42.16 -41.64
CA ARG A 7 17.83 -42.22 -40.18
C ARG A 7 16.79 -41.33 -39.46
N PHE A 8 16.05 -40.49 -40.19
CA PHE A 8 15.11 -39.56 -39.56
C PHE A 8 13.62 -39.94 -39.72
N ASP A 9 13.29 -40.92 -40.52
CA ASP A 9 11.88 -41.30 -40.80
C ASP A 9 11.39 -42.52 -39.99
N LYS A 10 11.93 -42.77 -38.78
CA LYS A 10 11.24 -43.69 -37.87
C LYS A 10 10.06 -42.97 -37.29
N ALA A 11 8.87 -43.09 -37.91
CA ALA A 11 7.61 -42.68 -37.32
C ALA A 11 7.51 -43.28 -35.92
N PHE A 12 7.37 -42.46 -34.89
CA PHE A 12 7.14 -42.88 -33.52
C PHE A 12 6.01 -43.91 -33.48
N SER A 13 6.23 -45.03 -32.78
CA SER A 13 5.13 -45.96 -32.55
C SER A 13 4.05 -45.28 -31.74
N ARG A 14 2.79 -45.71 -31.87
CA ARG A 14 1.65 -45.11 -31.12
C ARG A 14 1.89 -45.11 -29.60
N ALA A 15 2.66 -46.08 -29.08
CA ALA A 15 3.02 -46.18 -27.68
C ALA A 15 4.04 -45.09 -27.30
N GLU A 16 5.06 -44.88 -28.10
CA GLU A 16 6.08 -43.82 -27.90
C GLU A 16 5.48 -42.42 -27.96
N LEU A 17 4.54 -42.19 -28.88
CA LEU A 17 3.83 -40.92 -28.98
C LEU A 17 2.96 -40.65 -27.73
N LYS A 18 2.24 -41.66 -27.22
CA LYS A 18 1.48 -41.56 -25.97
C LYS A 18 2.36 -41.25 -24.76
N PHE A 19 3.50 -41.93 -24.66
CA PHE A 19 4.47 -41.68 -23.60
C PHE A 19 5.04 -40.27 -23.68
N LEU A 20 5.42 -39.79 -24.86
CA LEU A 20 5.92 -38.44 -25.08
C LEU A 20 4.88 -37.39 -24.65
N VAL A 21 3.61 -37.57 -25.03
CA VAL A 21 2.52 -36.68 -24.63
C VAL A 21 2.35 -36.66 -23.12
N LEU A 22 2.39 -37.81 -22.47
CA LEU A 22 2.28 -37.91 -21.01
C LEU A 22 3.42 -37.18 -20.29
N VAL A 23 4.65 -37.31 -20.77
CA VAL A 23 5.83 -36.62 -20.23
C VAL A 23 5.66 -35.09 -20.42
N ILE A 24 5.23 -34.64 -21.59
CA ILE A 24 5.00 -33.22 -21.85
C ILE A 24 3.92 -32.67 -20.90
N VAL A 25 2.81 -33.37 -20.74
CA VAL A 25 1.72 -32.97 -19.81
C VAL A 25 2.24 -32.91 -18.37
N ALA A 26 3.03 -33.88 -17.93
CA ALA A 26 3.62 -33.86 -16.60
C ALA A 26 4.55 -32.66 -16.39
N ILE A 27 5.37 -32.31 -17.39
CA ILE A 27 6.25 -31.13 -17.36
C ILE A 27 5.40 -29.85 -17.26
N PHE A 28 4.32 -29.73 -18.03
CA PHE A 28 3.43 -28.57 -17.97
C PHE A 28 2.79 -28.40 -16.59
N ILE A 29 2.26 -29.49 -16.02
CA ILE A 29 1.65 -29.48 -14.69
C ILE A 29 2.68 -29.06 -13.61
N THR A 30 3.87 -29.62 -13.63
CA THR A 30 4.92 -29.27 -12.66
C THR A 30 5.38 -27.82 -12.81
N THR A 31 5.53 -27.33 -14.04
CA THR A 31 5.92 -25.95 -14.31
C THR A 31 4.85 -24.96 -13.82
N ILE A 32 3.58 -25.21 -14.12
CA ILE A 32 2.47 -24.36 -13.64
C ILE A 32 2.42 -24.35 -12.11
N SER A 33 2.59 -25.52 -11.47
CA SER A 33 2.61 -25.63 -10.02
C SER A 33 3.75 -24.84 -9.39
N LEU A 34 4.95 -24.92 -9.94
CA LEU A 34 6.12 -24.16 -9.48
C LEU A 34 5.91 -22.65 -9.62
N ILE A 35 5.39 -22.19 -10.77
CA ILE A 35 5.07 -20.77 -10.99
C ILE A 35 4.03 -20.27 -9.96
N SER A 36 3.00 -21.07 -9.71
CA SER A 36 1.95 -20.71 -8.75
C SER A 36 2.49 -20.61 -7.32
N ILE A 37 3.33 -21.56 -6.90
CA ILE A 37 4.00 -21.55 -5.60
C ILE A 37 4.92 -20.33 -5.48
N PHE A 38 5.74 -20.07 -6.49
CA PHE A 38 6.65 -18.93 -6.51
C PHE A 38 5.90 -17.59 -6.41
N ASN A 39 4.81 -17.43 -7.18
CA ASN A 39 3.98 -16.23 -7.11
C ASN A 39 3.32 -16.06 -5.74
N TYR A 40 2.87 -17.15 -5.11
CA TYR A 40 2.29 -17.10 -3.78
C TYR A 40 3.31 -16.61 -2.72
N TYR A 41 4.50 -17.18 -2.68
CA TYR A 41 5.55 -16.75 -1.74
C TYR A 41 6.01 -15.31 -1.98
N ARG A 42 6.22 -14.93 -3.24
CA ARG A 42 6.56 -13.54 -3.60
C ARG A 42 5.52 -12.52 -3.12
N ASN A 43 4.24 -12.83 -3.29
CA ASN A 43 3.17 -11.94 -2.83
C ASN A 43 3.12 -11.82 -1.30
N MET A 44 3.37 -12.91 -0.58
CA MET A 44 3.45 -12.89 0.88
C MET A 44 4.62 -12.02 1.36
N GLU A 45 5.79 -12.18 0.77
CA GLU A 45 6.99 -11.42 1.12
C GLU A 45 6.81 -9.91 0.86
N LEU A 46 6.23 -9.53 -0.27
CA LEU A 46 5.94 -8.14 -0.60
C LEU A 46 4.97 -7.51 0.42
N LYS A 47 3.94 -8.24 0.84
CA LYS A 47 3.01 -7.77 1.88
C LYS A 47 3.72 -7.53 3.22
N GLN A 48 4.56 -8.45 3.66
CA GLN A 48 5.32 -8.31 4.90
C GLN A 48 6.28 -7.11 4.88
N ILE A 49 7.01 -6.92 3.78
CA ILE A 49 7.90 -5.76 3.60
C ILE A 49 7.10 -4.46 3.66
N THR A 50 5.93 -4.41 3.03
CA THR A 50 5.06 -3.22 3.03
C THR A 50 4.58 -2.91 4.45
N VAL A 51 4.11 -3.91 5.21
CA VAL A 51 3.68 -3.75 6.60
C VAL A 51 4.83 -3.23 7.46
N MET A 52 5.99 -3.88 7.46
CA MET A 52 7.15 -3.45 8.25
C MET A 52 7.60 -2.03 7.92
N ARG A 53 7.52 -1.64 6.64
CA ARG A 53 7.86 -0.29 6.19
C ARG A 53 6.86 0.74 6.72
N THR A 54 5.56 0.47 6.64
CA THR A 54 4.52 1.38 7.16
C THR A 54 4.61 1.51 8.67
N ASP A 55 4.81 0.43 9.41
CA ASP A 55 4.98 0.46 10.87
C ASP A 55 6.19 1.31 11.28
N SER A 56 7.30 1.20 10.54
CA SER A 56 8.49 2.03 10.80
C SER A 56 8.23 3.52 10.55
N ILE A 57 7.45 3.85 9.50
CA ILE A 57 7.06 5.24 9.18
C ILE A 57 6.17 5.79 10.29
N PHE A 58 5.17 5.03 10.72
CA PHE A 58 4.25 5.46 11.78
C PHE A 58 4.97 5.63 13.11
N SER A 59 5.85 4.70 13.50
CA SER A 59 6.66 4.83 14.71
C SER A 59 7.49 6.12 14.69
N LEU A 60 8.11 6.46 13.56
CA LEU A 60 8.87 7.70 13.39
C LEU A 60 7.99 8.94 13.52
N LEU A 61 6.78 8.90 12.97
CA LEU A 61 5.84 10.02 13.02
C LEU A 61 5.28 10.23 14.42
N LEU A 62 4.89 9.16 15.11
CA LEU A 62 4.37 9.23 16.49
C LEU A 62 5.40 9.78 17.47
N GLU A 63 6.70 9.55 17.22
CA GLU A 63 7.78 10.15 18.02
C GLU A 63 7.92 11.66 17.75
N ARG A 64 7.68 12.12 16.51
CA ARG A 64 7.88 13.51 16.09
C ARG A 64 6.66 14.39 16.29
N ILE A 65 5.47 13.84 16.13
CA ILE A 65 4.20 14.57 16.14
C ILE A 65 3.39 14.15 17.35
N PRO A 66 3.51 14.88 18.48
CA PRO A 66 2.69 14.60 19.64
C PRO A 66 1.19 14.74 19.36
N PRO A 67 0.32 13.88 19.93
CA PRO A 67 -1.14 13.96 19.73
C PRO A 67 -1.72 15.35 20.05
N GLU A 68 -1.15 16.03 21.05
CA GLU A 68 -1.56 17.37 21.45
C GLU A 68 -1.41 18.41 20.33
N SER A 69 -0.42 18.24 19.47
CA SER A 69 -0.21 19.13 18.32
C SER A 69 -1.37 19.09 17.37
N LEU A 70 -1.89 17.90 17.05
CA LEU A 70 -3.03 17.71 16.15
C LEU A 70 -4.33 18.22 16.77
N ILE A 71 -4.53 17.97 18.09
CA ILE A 71 -5.68 18.49 18.84
C ILE A 71 -5.67 20.02 18.82
N ASN A 72 -4.52 20.65 19.06
CA ASN A 72 -4.39 22.09 19.08
C ASN A 72 -4.63 22.71 17.68
N ILE A 73 -4.14 22.08 16.61
CA ILE A 73 -4.41 22.51 15.23
C ILE A 73 -5.91 22.43 14.94
N ASN A 74 -6.54 21.32 15.30
CA ASN A 74 -7.99 21.15 15.10
C ASN A 74 -8.81 22.16 15.88
N ASN A 75 -8.46 22.44 17.14
CA ASN A 75 -9.15 23.41 17.98
C ASN A 75 -8.96 24.87 17.51
N SER A 76 -7.79 25.20 16.95
CA SER A 76 -7.51 26.54 16.42
C SER A 76 -8.20 26.81 15.09
N ASN A 77 -8.58 25.75 14.37
CA ASN A 77 -9.23 25.81 13.07
C ASN A 77 -8.48 26.72 12.06
N THR A 78 -7.14 26.73 12.12
CA THR A 78 -6.29 27.59 11.30
C THR A 78 -5.07 26.87 10.76
N THR A 79 -4.77 27.11 9.48
CA THR A 79 -3.57 26.66 8.79
C THR A 79 -2.40 27.64 8.89
N GLU A 80 -2.65 28.83 9.44
CA GLU A 80 -1.63 29.89 9.53
C GLU A 80 -0.75 29.78 10.81
N SER A 81 -1.00 28.76 11.65
CA SER A 81 -0.22 28.59 12.88
C SER A 81 1.17 28.03 12.60
N SER A 82 2.15 28.47 13.37
CA SER A 82 3.51 27.89 13.34
C SER A 82 3.52 26.39 13.63
N LEU A 83 2.55 25.92 14.42
CA LEU A 83 2.37 24.52 14.74
C LEU A 83 1.90 23.71 13.53
N TYR A 84 0.96 24.21 12.73
CA TYR A 84 0.54 23.59 11.47
C TYR A 84 1.73 23.44 10.52
N ASN A 85 2.48 24.50 10.31
CA ASN A 85 3.65 24.52 9.43
C ASN A 85 4.74 23.53 9.90
N MET A 86 4.94 23.41 11.21
CA MET A 86 5.87 22.44 11.78
C MET A 86 5.43 21.00 11.48
N VAL A 87 4.18 20.65 11.75
CA VAL A 87 3.66 19.31 11.50
C VAL A 87 3.67 18.99 10.00
N GLN A 88 3.29 19.94 9.14
CA GLN A 88 3.36 19.77 7.68
C GLN A 88 4.80 19.52 7.22
N SER A 89 5.76 20.27 7.74
CA SER A 89 7.18 20.09 7.44
C SER A 89 7.70 18.72 7.86
N ASP A 90 7.30 18.23 9.04
CA ASP A 90 7.68 16.90 9.53
C ASP A 90 7.08 15.80 8.65
N LEU A 91 5.78 15.88 8.32
CA LEU A 91 5.13 14.95 7.40
C LEU A 91 5.82 14.95 6.02
N ASN A 92 6.09 16.13 5.46
CA ASN A 92 6.77 16.26 4.16
C ASN A 92 8.19 15.71 4.20
N GLY A 93 8.92 15.95 5.29
CA GLY A 93 10.26 15.41 5.51
C GLY A 93 10.27 13.88 5.52
N VAL A 94 9.38 13.28 6.31
CA VAL A 94 9.24 11.81 6.38
C VAL A 94 8.78 11.26 5.03
N ARG A 95 7.81 11.88 4.37
CA ARG A 95 7.32 11.51 3.04
C ARG A 95 8.46 11.42 2.02
N LYS A 96 9.31 12.45 1.96
CA LYS A 96 10.45 12.51 1.02
C LYS A 96 11.50 11.43 1.30
N ILE A 97 11.86 11.22 2.57
CA ILE A 97 12.88 10.24 2.97
C ILE A 97 12.40 8.81 2.71
N THR A 98 11.12 8.54 2.97
CA THR A 98 10.54 7.20 2.84
C THR A 98 10.00 6.92 1.45
N ALA A 99 9.99 7.92 0.55
CA ALA A 99 9.40 7.84 -0.78
C ALA A 99 7.92 7.39 -0.76
N VAL A 100 7.18 7.75 0.29
CA VAL A 100 5.72 7.62 0.34
C VAL A 100 5.13 8.78 -0.45
N ARG A 101 4.14 8.51 -1.29
CA ARG A 101 3.55 9.57 -2.15
C ARG A 101 2.68 10.53 -1.34
N TYR A 102 1.83 9.98 -0.47
CA TYR A 102 0.89 10.75 0.36
C TYR A 102 1.10 10.41 1.83
N LEU A 103 1.14 11.41 2.68
CA LEU A 103 1.26 11.26 4.12
C LEU A 103 0.53 12.43 4.79
N TYR A 104 -0.54 12.14 5.51
CA TYR A 104 -1.42 13.14 6.07
C TYR A 104 -2.00 12.68 7.40
N THR A 105 -2.63 13.59 8.12
CA THR A 105 -3.42 13.31 9.32
C THR A 105 -4.88 13.60 9.07
N ALA A 106 -5.76 12.85 9.72
CA ALA A 106 -7.21 12.98 9.58
C ALA A 106 -7.89 12.87 10.94
N ILE A 107 -9.07 13.46 11.05
CA ILE A 107 -9.94 13.31 12.22
C ILE A 107 -11.39 13.09 11.76
N ARG A 108 -12.25 12.69 12.72
CA ARG A 108 -13.69 12.68 12.56
C ARG A 108 -14.28 13.92 13.22
N THR A 109 -15.08 14.70 12.49
CA THR A 109 -15.81 15.85 13.03
C THR A 109 -16.95 15.39 13.95
N ALA A 110 -17.56 16.35 14.68
CA ALA A 110 -18.72 16.08 15.52
C ALA A 110 -19.93 15.55 14.72
N GLU A 111 -20.02 15.89 13.44
CA GLU A 111 -21.06 15.42 12.51
C GLU A 111 -20.74 14.02 11.94
N GLY A 112 -19.61 13.45 12.31
CA GLY A 112 -19.19 12.10 11.86
C GLY A 112 -18.43 12.06 10.53
N THR A 113 -18.10 13.20 9.93
CA THR A 113 -17.36 13.29 8.68
C THR A 113 -15.85 13.19 8.93
N ALA A 114 -15.16 12.35 8.16
CA ALA A 114 -13.70 12.29 8.19
C ALA A 114 -13.12 13.42 7.32
N ILE A 115 -12.19 14.20 7.87
CA ILE A 115 -11.55 15.33 7.21
C ILE A 115 -10.03 15.29 7.36
N TYR A 116 -9.34 15.93 6.42
CA TYR A 116 -7.89 16.18 6.52
C TYR A 116 -7.61 17.24 7.58
N VAL A 117 -6.56 17.03 8.40
CA VAL A 117 -6.06 18.02 9.37
C VAL A 117 -4.77 18.66 8.85
N VAL A 118 -3.75 17.85 8.56
CA VAL A 118 -2.49 18.32 7.97
C VAL A 118 -2.10 17.37 6.85
N ASP A 119 -1.85 17.93 5.67
CA ASP A 119 -1.28 17.20 4.55
C ASP A 119 0.22 17.49 4.44
N GLY A 120 1.03 16.44 4.27
CA GLY A 120 2.48 16.55 4.07
C GLY A 120 2.89 16.99 2.66
N LEU A 121 1.96 17.18 1.74
CA LEU A 121 2.24 17.80 0.45
C LEU A 121 2.42 19.31 0.59
N PRO A 122 3.23 19.97 -0.26
CA PRO A 122 3.24 21.42 -0.33
C PRO A 122 1.91 21.94 -0.90
N ASP A 123 1.51 23.12 -0.50
CA ASP A 123 0.28 23.80 -0.94
C ASP A 123 0.23 24.09 -2.45
N THR A 124 1.38 24.02 -3.11
CA THR A 124 1.53 24.19 -4.56
C THR A 124 1.34 22.87 -5.35
N ASP A 125 1.16 21.75 -4.67
CA ASP A 125 0.94 20.44 -5.31
C ASP A 125 -0.54 20.27 -5.65
N ASP A 126 -0.85 19.79 -6.86
CA ASP A 126 -2.23 19.61 -7.34
C ASP A 126 -3.01 18.59 -6.49
N ASP A 127 -2.31 17.65 -5.86
CA ASP A 127 -2.89 16.64 -4.99
C ASP A 127 -3.05 17.09 -3.53
N PHE A 128 -2.55 18.29 -3.16
CA PHE A 128 -2.64 18.84 -1.80
C PHE A 128 -4.08 18.97 -1.32
N ARG A 129 -4.33 18.59 -0.07
CA ARG A 129 -5.63 18.70 0.60
C ARG A 129 -5.55 19.66 1.79
N PRO A 130 -6.17 20.85 1.68
CA PRO A 130 -6.20 21.80 2.78
C PRO A 130 -6.99 21.25 3.97
N TYR A 131 -6.72 21.81 5.15
CA TYR A 131 -7.48 21.54 6.37
C TYR A 131 -9.00 21.61 6.12
N GLY A 132 -9.73 20.62 6.65
CA GLY A 132 -11.18 20.56 6.53
C GLY A 132 -11.70 19.92 5.23
N SER A 133 -10.83 19.61 4.26
CA SER A 133 -11.24 18.82 3.09
C SER A 133 -11.74 17.45 3.51
N THR A 134 -12.80 16.96 2.88
CA THR A 134 -13.33 15.62 3.14
C THR A 134 -12.42 14.54 2.56
N ILE A 135 -12.30 13.43 3.28
CA ILE A 135 -11.57 12.26 2.80
C ILE A 135 -12.32 11.64 1.60
N GLU A 136 -11.58 11.27 0.58
CA GLU A 136 -12.12 10.66 -0.64
C GLU A 136 -12.76 9.29 -0.37
N ASN A 137 -13.85 9.01 -1.07
CA ASN A 137 -14.67 7.81 -0.86
C ASN A 137 -13.89 6.51 -1.00
N GLU A 138 -12.87 6.47 -1.87
CA GLU A 138 -12.08 5.27 -2.15
C GLU A 138 -11.26 4.83 -0.93
N ILE A 139 -10.72 5.79 -0.17
CA ILE A 139 -9.88 5.53 1.02
C ILE A 139 -10.65 5.65 2.34
N LEU A 140 -11.84 6.24 2.31
CA LEU A 140 -12.68 6.48 3.49
C LEU A 140 -12.93 5.21 4.34
N PRO A 141 -13.16 4.00 3.78
CA PRO A 141 -13.31 2.79 4.58
C PRO A 141 -12.07 2.44 5.43
N ALA A 142 -10.87 2.67 4.91
CA ALA A 142 -9.62 2.44 5.62
C ALA A 142 -9.43 3.50 6.72
N VAL A 143 -9.66 4.77 6.41
CA VAL A 143 -9.57 5.88 7.37
C VAL A 143 -10.57 5.71 8.50
N ASN A 144 -11.82 5.33 8.23
CA ASN A 144 -12.82 5.10 9.26
C ASN A 144 -12.42 3.99 10.24
N LYS A 145 -11.89 2.85 9.76
CA LYS A 145 -11.37 1.79 10.63
C LYS A 145 -10.28 2.31 11.57
N CYS A 146 -9.41 3.18 11.04
CA CYS A 146 -8.34 3.77 11.81
C CYS A 146 -8.87 4.76 12.88
N LEU A 147 -9.82 5.61 12.51
CA LEU A 147 -10.48 6.53 13.44
C LEU A 147 -11.31 5.79 14.50
N ASP A 148 -11.69 4.53 14.25
CA ASP A 148 -12.31 3.64 15.21
C ASP A 148 -11.27 2.88 16.09
N GLY A 149 -9.97 3.22 15.96
CA GLY A 149 -8.88 2.69 16.79
C GLY A 149 -8.21 1.43 16.26
N THR A 150 -8.49 1.01 15.00
CA THR A 150 -7.91 -0.19 14.39
C THR A 150 -6.79 0.20 13.43
N VAL A 151 -5.59 -0.35 13.62
CA VAL A 151 -4.49 -0.20 12.67
C VAL A 151 -4.86 -0.82 11.32
N VAL A 152 -4.62 -0.09 10.25
CA VAL A 152 -4.81 -0.56 8.87
C VAL A 152 -3.45 -0.70 8.20
N HIS A 153 -2.99 -1.94 8.06
CA HIS A 153 -1.78 -2.25 7.31
C HIS A 153 -2.09 -2.28 5.81
N GLY A 154 -1.26 -1.59 5.04
CA GLY A 154 -1.38 -1.54 3.58
C GLY A 154 -1.04 -2.89 2.94
N THR A 155 -2.02 -3.70 2.64
CA THR A 155 -1.86 -5.03 2.04
C THR A 155 -2.58 -5.20 0.71
N GLU A 156 -3.41 -4.24 0.32
CA GLU A 156 -4.25 -4.29 -0.87
C GLU A 156 -4.10 -3.02 -1.70
N LEU A 157 -4.04 -3.20 -3.02
CA LEU A 157 -4.05 -2.10 -3.97
C LEU A 157 -5.48 -1.59 -4.15
N LEU A 158 -5.65 -0.29 -4.02
CA LEU A 158 -6.88 0.41 -4.36
C LEU A 158 -6.67 1.24 -5.62
N ASP A 159 -7.64 1.21 -6.51
CA ASP A 159 -7.72 2.11 -7.66
C ASP A 159 -8.44 3.39 -7.22
N THR A 160 -7.75 4.52 -7.33
CA THR A 160 -8.24 5.82 -6.87
C THR A 160 -8.06 6.86 -7.96
N SER A 161 -8.64 8.03 -7.75
CA SER A 161 -8.46 9.20 -8.64
C SER A 161 -6.97 9.61 -8.79
N TRP A 162 -6.11 9.22 -7.85
CA TRP A 162 -4.65 9.44 -7.90
C TRP A 162 -3.85 8.26 -8.47
N GLY A 163 -4.53 7.24 -9.00
CA GLY A 163 -3.96 5.98 -9.48
C GLY A 163 -3.97 4.89 -8.41
N MET A 164 -3.18 3.85 -8.66
CA MET A 164 -3.11 2.68 -7.77
C MET A 164 -2.31 3.01 -6.51
N ILE A 165 -2.92 2.91 -5.34
CA ILE A 165 -2.30 3.15 -4.04
C ILE A 165 -2.50 1.96 -3.09
N ILE A 166 -1.64 1.86 -2.09
CA ILE A 166 -1.78 0.94 -0.96
C ILE A 166 -1.98 1.81 0.29
N PRO A 167 -3.20 1.93 0.82
CA PRO A 167 -3.45 2.74 2.00
C PRO A 167 -3.03 2.00 3.26
N ALA A 168 -2.41 2.72 4.19
CA ALA A 168 -2.13 2.28 5.54
C ALA A 168 -2.45 3.42 6.51
N CYS A 169 -2.84 3.10 7.72
CA CYS A 169 -3.21 4.10 8.71
C CYS A 169 -2.96 3.58 10.13
N GLU A 170 -2.41 4.45 10.99
CA GLU A 170 -2.17 4.21 12.41
C GLU A 170 -3.02 5.17 13.25
N PRO A 171 -3.84 4.70 14.20
CA PRO A 171 -4.62 5.58 15.06
C PRO A 171 -3.71 6.30 16.06
N ILE A 172 -3.78 7.62 16.08
CA ILE A 172 -3.07 8.44 17.06
C ILE A 172 -3.95 8.55 18.31
N LYS A 173 -3.46 8.01 19.43
CA LYS A 173 -4.22 7.95 20.68
C LYS A 173 -3.64 8.91 21.73
N LYS A 174 -4.52 9.63 22.39
CA LYS A 174 -4.19 10.37 23.61
C LYS A 174 -4.89 9.69 24.78
N ASP A 175 -4.15 9.29 25.83
CA ASP A 175 -4.69 8.63 27.03
C ASP A 175 -5.58 7.39 26.71
N GLY A 176 -5.26 6.68 25.61
CA GLY A 176 -5.99 5.51 25.16
C GLY A 176 -7.25 5.80 24.32
N VAL A 177 -7.55 7.08 24.05
CA VAL A 177 -8.67 7.53 23.19
C VAL A 177 -8.10 8.00 21.84
N THR A 178 -8.76 7.56 20.74
CA THR A 178 -8.42 7.95 19.35
C THR A 178 -9.03 9.28 19.01
#